data_71650043b311ffd0446aaeb7a998f193
#
_entry.id   71650043b311ffd0446aaeb7a998f193
#
_cell.length_a   1.000
_cell.length_b   1.000
_cell.length_c   1.000
_cell.angle_alpha   90.00
_cell.angle_beta   90.00
_cell.angle_gamma   90.00
#
_symmetry.space_group_name_H-M   'P 1'
#
loop_
_entity.id
_entity.type
_entity.pdbx_description
1 polymer ?
#
loop_
_entity_poly.entity_id
_entity_poly.type
_entity_poly.pdbx_seq_one_letter_code
_entity_poly.pdbx_strand_id
1 'polypeptide(L)'
;MNKQESDIMKILLQTPFINQRMLAEASGHSLGVVNRSVKELVAQGYLDEQLWPTSRAKKEFQERSPKRAIILAAGFGMRMVPINTEVPKGLLEVNKEPLIERQIRQLHEVGIREIYVVVGFMKERYEYLIDEFGVELVVNPDYMTKNNLHSVSLVRRHLENAYIIPCDIWCDRNPFDRYESYSWYMAVSYTHLTLP
;
A
#
# COMPACT_ATOMS: atom_id res chain seq x y z
N MET A 1 -16.82 -3.40 13.95
CA MET A 1 -16.84 -3.99 12.61
C MET A 1 -15.78 -5.07 12.54
N ASN A 2 -16.14 -6.30 12.15
CA ASN A 2 -15.20 -7.41 11.97
C ASN A 2 -14.56 -7.37 10.57
N LYS A 3 -13.61 -8.30 10.28
CA LYS A 3 -12.89 -8.33 9.00
C LYS A 3 -13.83 -8.46 7.80
N GLN A 4 -14.80 -9.39 7.87
CA GLN A 4 -15.76 -9.63 6.77
C GLN A 4 -16.64 -8.40 6.50
N GLU A 5 -17.12 -7.76 7.55
CA GLU A 5 -17.87 -6.49 7.46
C GLU A 5 -17.03 -5.38 6.85
N SER A 6 -15.73 -5.31 7.22
CA SER A 6 -14.79 -4.33 6.68
C SER A 6 -14.53 -4.54 5.19
N ASP A 7 -14.31 -5.78 4.75
CA ASP A 7 -14.11 -6.12 3.34
C ASP A 7 -15.34 -5.73 2.50
N ILE A 8 -16.54 -6.02 3.02
CA ILE A 8 -17.80 -5.68 2.37
C ILE A 8 -18.01 -4.17 2.30
N MET A 9 -17.77 -3.45 3.41
CA MET A 9 -17.87 -1.98 3.44
C MET A 9 -16.90 -1.32 2.48
N LYS A 10 -15.65 -1.82 2.39
CA LYS A 10 -14.63 -1.31 1.45
C LYS A 10 -15.15 -1.35 0.01
N ILE A 11 -15.75 -2.48 -0.39
CA ILE A 11 -16.33 -2.62 -1.74
C ILE A 11 -17.51 -1.66 -1.95
N LEU A 12 -18.42 -1.56 -0.97
CA LEU A 12 -19.60 -0.68 -1.07
C LEU A 12 -19.24 0.81 -1.08
N LEU A 13 -18.12 1.20 -0.47
CA LEU A 13 -17.61 2.57 -0.55
C LEU A 13 -17.05 2.92 -1.93
N GLN A 14 -16.53 1.94 -2.66
CA GLN A 14 -15.98 2.10 -4.00
C GLN A 14 -17.03 1.95 -5.09
N THR A 15 -17.92 0.96 -4.93
CA THR A 15 -18.93 0.58 -5.93
C THR A 15 -20.29 0.45 -5.26
N PRO A 16 -20.96 1.58 -4.99
CA PRO A 16 -22.34 1.56 -4.47
C PRO A 16 -23.28 0.90 -5.49
N PHE A 17 -24.42 0.36 -5.03
CA PHE A 17 -25.44 -0.37 -5.81
C PHE A 17 -25.05 -1.78 -6.32
N ILE A 18 -24.04 -2.37 -5.76
CA ILE A 18 -23.71 -3.75 -6.07
C ILE A 18 -24.76 -4.70 -5.44
N ASN A 19 -25.26 -5.67 -6.18
CA ASN A 19 -26.15 -6.66 -5.60
C ASN A 19 -25.36 -7.68 -4.75
N GLN A 20 -26.04 -8.39 -3.85
CA GLN A 20 -25.38 -9.28 -2.89
C GLN A 20 -24.59 -10.44 -3.53
N ARG A 21 -24.95 -10.91 -4.74
CA ARG A 21 -24.17 -11.93 -5.46
C ARG A 21 -22.87 -11.36 -5.98
N MET A 22 -22.92 -10.19 -6.63
CA MET A 22 -21.72 -9.49 -7.07
C MET A 22 -20.83 -9.10 -5.89
N LEU A 23 -21.43 -8.73 -4.75
CA LEU A 23 -20.69 -8.42 -3.53
C LEU A 23 -19.99 -9.67 -2.96
N ALA A 24 -20.61 -10.84 -3.06
CA ALA A 24 -20.00 -12.12 -2.69
C ALA A 24 -18.79 -12.46 -3.59
N GLU A 25 -18.96 -12.31 -4.90
CA GLU A 25 -17.86 -12.51 -5.86
C GLU A 25 -16.71 -11.53 -5.63
N ALA A 26 -17.00 -10.24 -5.49
CA ALA A 26 -15.99 -9.21 -5.28
C ALA A 26 -15.24 -9.33 -3.95
N SER A 27 -15.94 -9.76 -2.88
CA SER A 27 -15.35 -9.92 -1.54
C SER A 27 -14.68 -11.29 -1.31
N GLY A 28 -14.93 -12.26 -2.18
CA GLY A 28 -14.51 -13.64 -1.98
C GLY A 28 -15.23 -14.36 -0.83
N HIS A 29 -16.30 -13.77 -0.28
CA HIS A 29 -17.10 -14.36 0.78
C HIS A 29 -18.32 -15.10 0.25
N SER A 30 -18.82 -16.09 0.99
CA SER A 30 -20.06 -16.76 0.63
C SER A 30 -21.27 -15.81 0.74
N LEU A 31 -22.32 -16.07 -0.06
CA LEU A 31 -23.54 -15.27 -0.03
C LEU A 31 -24.19 -15.21 1.38
N GLY A 32 -24.08 -16.29 2.14
CA GLY A 32 -24.59 -16.32 3.52
C GLY A 32 -23.82 -15.41 4.46
N VAL A 33 -22.49 -15.29 4.29
CA VAL A 33 -21.64 -14.34 5.02
C VAL A 33 -22.01 -12.92 4.64
N VAL A 34 -22.13 -12.63 3.33
CA VAL A 34 -22.52 -11.31 2.83
C VAL A 34 -23.86 -10.87 3.40
N ASN A 35 -24.88 -11.74 3.33
CA ASN A 35 -26.22 -11.42 3.86
C ASN A 35 -26.20 -11.09 5.36
N ARG A 36 -25.45 -11.84 6.16
CA ARG A 36 -25.33 -11.59 7.60
C ARG A 36 -24.58 -10.28 7.85
N SER A 37 -23.45 -10.08 7.19
CA SER A 37 -22.65 -8.87 7.37
C SER A 37 -23.39 -7.59 6.95
N VAL A 38 -24.15 -7.63 5.86
CA VAL A 38 -24.97 -6.51 5.41
C VAL A 38 -26.03 -6.17 6.47
N LYS A 39 -26.73 -7.17 7.03
CA LYS A 39 -27.71 -6.94 8.11
C LYS A 39 -27.07 -6.30 9.34
N GLU A 40 -25.92 -6.80 9.75
CA GLU A 40 -25.17 -6.23 10.88
C GLU A 40 -24.72 -4.80 10.60
N LEU A 41 -24.23 -4.50 9.39
CA LEU A 41 -23.82 -3.17 8.99
C LEU A 41 -24.99 -2.16 9.00
N VAL A 42 -26.17 -2.59 8.58
CA VAL A 42 -27.40 -1.78 8.70
C VAL A 42 -27.77 -1.58 10.18
N ALA A 43 -27.78 -2.64 10.97
CA ALA A 43 -28.10 -2.56 12.41
C ALA A 43 -27.11 -1.65 13.19
N GLN A 44 -25.84 -1.64 12.77
CA GLN A 44 -24.81 -0.77 13.37
C GLN A 44 -24.81 0.66 12.80
N GLY A 45 -25.65 0.96 11.82
CA GLY A 45 -25.76 2.28 11.20
C GLY A 45 -24.60 2.65 10.25
N TYR A 46 -23.89 1.67 9.72
CA TYR A 46 -22.88 1.87 8.66
C TYR A 46 -23.51 1.89 7.27
N LEU A 47 -24.60 1.17 7.08
CA LEU A 47 -25.42 1.21 5.88
C LEU A 47 -26.82 1.72 6.24
N ASP A 48 -27.46 2.42 5.32
CA ASP A 48 -28.88 2.74 5.41
C ASP A 48 -29.77 1.58 4.91
N GLU A 49 -31.10 1.76 4.92
CA GLU A 49 -32.06 0.75 4.48
C GLU A 49 -31.93 0.40 2.99
N GLN A 50 -31.39 1.30 2.19
CA GLN A 50 -31.11 1.14 0.77
C GLN A 50 -29.72 0.58 0.50
N LEU A 51 -28.99 0.19 1.55
CA LEU A 51 -27.62 -0.34 1.53
C LEU A 51 -26.55 0.67 1.06
N TRP A 52 -26.81 1.98 1.21
CA TRP A 52 -25.83 3.01 0.98
C TRP A 52 -24.93 3.23 2.19
N PRO A 53 -23.63 3.44 1.98
CA PRO A 53 -22.73 3.85 3.05
C PRO A 53 -23.14 5.18 3.68
N THR A 54 -23.36 5.17 4.98
CA THR A 54 -23.73 6.37 5.76
C THR A 54 -22.53 7.32 5.90
N SER A 55 -22.81 8.58 6.29
CA SER A 55 -21.76 9.56 6.60
C SER A 55 -20.83 9.09 7.73
N ARG A 56 -21.37 8.33 8.70
CA ARG A 56 -20.57 7.70 9.76
C ARG A 56 -19.58 6.69 9.20
N ALA A 57 -20.03 5.80 8.30
CA ALA A 57 -19.18 4.82 7.66
C ALA A 57 -18.05 5.49 6.87
N LYS A 58 -18.39 6.47 6.04
CA LYS A 58 -17.42 7.23 5.24
C LYS A 58 -16.35 7.89 6.10
N LYS A 59 -16.77 8.55 7.20
CA LYS A 59 -15.86 9.21 8.13
C LYS A 59 -14.91 8.22 8.80
N GLU A 60 -15.43 7.11 9.34
CA GLU A 60 -14.62 6.12 10.06
C GLU A 60 -13.60 5.45 9.13
N PHE A 61 -13.99 5.09 7.89
CA PHE A 61 -13.07 4.56 6.90
C PHE A 61 -12.01 5.56 6.49
N GLN A 62 -12.39 6.82 6.28
CA GLN A 62 -11.46 7.88 5.92
C GLN A 62 -10.43 8.16 7.04
N GLU A 63 -10.84 8.09 8.31
CA GLU A 63 -9.94 8.27 9.45
C GLU A 63 -8.91 7.15 9.58
N ARG A 64 -9.29 5.91 9.26
CA ARG A 64 -8.43 4.71 9.37
C ARG A 64 -7.62 4.42 8.11
N SER A 65 -8.02 4.98 6.98
CA SER A 65 -7.36 4.75 5.69
C SER A 65 -5.93 5.28 5.67
N PRO A 66 -5.04 4.66 4.88
CA PRO A 66 -3.69 5.17 4.69
C PRO A 66 -3.71 6.59 4.15
N LYS A 67 -2.93 7.47 4.77
CA LYS A 67 -2.80 8.88 4.37
C LYS A 67 -1.47 9.14 3.68
N ARG A 68 -0.51 8.25 3.90
CA ARG A 68 0.86 8.39 3.46
C ARG A 68 1.50 7.06 3.10
N ALA A 69 2.67 7.13 2.48
CA ALA A 69 3.49 5.97 2.20
C ALA A 69 4.96 6.23 2.58
N ILE A 70 5.65 5.17 2.96
CA ILE A 70 7.07 5.13 3.25
C ILE A 70 7.71 4.10 2.34
N ILE A 71 8.60 4.53 1.46
CA ILE A 71 9.34 3.65 0.56
C ILE A 71 10.76 3.48 1.10
N LEU A 72 11.15 2.24 1.36
CA LEU A 72 12.46 1.91 1.91
C LEU A 72 13.45 1.64 0.77
N ALA A 73 14.31 2.63 0.47
CA ALA A 73 15.26 2.61 -0.64
C ALA A 73 16.72 2.84 -0.19
N ALA A 74 17.02 2.70 1.10
CA ALA A 74 18.35 3.02 1.61
C ALA A 74 19.40 1.92 1.38
N GLY A 75 18.98 0.67 1.16
CA GLY A 75 19.87 -0.48 1.14
C GLY A 75 20.78 -0.59 -0.09
N PHE A 76 22.03 -1.02 0.12
CA PHE A 76 22.99 -1.28 -0.95
C PHE A 76 22.59 -2.44 -1.87
N GLY A 77 21.84 -3.43 -1.38
CA GLY A 77 21.41 -4.58 -2.19
C GLY A 77 22.53 -5.55 -2.57
N MET A 78 23.40 -5.91 -1.63
CA MET A 78 24.60 -6.77 -1.84
C MET A 78 24.38 -8.02 -2.72
N ARG A 79 23.17 -8.61 -2.64
CA ARG A 79 22.81 -9.81 -3.44
C ARG A 79 22.63 -9.54 -4.93
N MET A 80 22.61 -8.29 -5.36
CA MET A 80 22.41 -7.89 -6.75
C MET A 80 23.69 -7.38 -7.42
N VAL A 81 24.85 -7.48 -6.75
CA VAL A 81 26.16 -7.15 -7.34
C VAL A 81 26.44 -8.11 -8.51
N PRO A 82 26.87 -7.62 -9.71
CA PRO A 82 27.31 -6.25 -9.99
C PRO A 82 26.21 -5.30 -10.51
N ILE A 83 24.97 -5.74 -10.68
CA ILE A 83 23.90 -4.97 -11.35
C ILE A 83 23.66 -3.61 -10.65
N ASN A 84 23.70 -3.59 -9.33
CA ASN A 84 23.42 -2.41 -8.52
C ASN A 84 24.63 -1.52 -8.22
N THR A 85 25.79 -1.77 -8.86
CA THR A 85 26.98 -0.93 -8.64
C THR A 85 26.86 0.45 -9.31
N GLU A 86 26.06 0.55 -10.35
CA GLU A 86 25.87 1.80 -11.11
C GLU A 86 24.49 2.41 -10.92
N VAL A 87 23.49 1.59 -10.58
CA VAL A 87 22.09 2.02 -10.41
C VAL A 87 21.55 1.47 -9.11
N PRO A 88 21.01 2.30 -8.20
CA PRO A 88 20.44 1.82 -6.97
C PRO A 88 19.17 1.03 -7.24
N LYS A 89 18.85 0.10 -6.34
CA LYS A 89 17.84 -0.94 -6.50
C LYS A 89 16.44 -0.43 -6.90
N GLY A 90 16.02 0.68 -6.30
CA GLY A 90 14.71 1.28 -6.60
C GLY A 90 14.63 1.93 -7.98
N LEU A 91 15.77 2.20 -8.63
CA LEU A 91 15.84 2.78 -9.97
C LEU A 91 16.10 1.73 -11.07
N LEU A 92 16.15 0.44 -10.71
CA LEU A 92 16.16 -0.63 -11.71
C LEU A 92 14.84 -0.63 -12.48
N GLU A 93 14.95 -0.78 -13.80
CA GLU A 93 13.81 -0.72 -14.69
C GLU A 93 13.19 -2.10 -14.94
N VAL A 94 11.86 -2.14 -14.89
CA VAL A 94 11.04 -3.22 -15.42
C VAL A 94 10.13 -2.61 -16.47
N ASN A 95 10.12 -3.17 -17.67
CA ASN A 95 9.35 -2.63 -18.80
C ASN A 95 9.63 -1.14 -19.11
N LYS A 96 10.88 -0.69 -18.94
CA LYS A 96 11.34 0.71 -19.13
C LYS A 96 10.78 1.69 -18.11
N GLU A 97 10.32 1.23 -16.97
CA GLU A 97 9.82 2.05 -15.88
C GLU A 97 10.60 1.71 -14.60
N PRO A 98 11.21 2.69 -13.90
CA PRO A 98 11.87 2.45 -12.62
C PRO A 98 10.89 1.92 -11.57
N LEU A 99 11.34 0.95 -10.77
CA LEU A 99 10.52 0.31 -9.74
C LEU A 99 9.87 1.31 -8.79
N ILE A 100 10.64 2.28 -8.32
CA ILE A 100 10.16 3.27 -7.36
C ILE A 100 9.15 4.24 -7.98
N GLU A 101 9.34 4.64 -9.24
CA GLU A 101 8.39 5.53 -9.92
C GLU A 101 7.05 4.86 -10.12
N ARG A 102 7.05 3.57 -10.50
CA ARG A 102 5.82 2.79 -10.59
C ARG A 102 5.08 2.76 -9.26
N GLN A 103 5.77 2.48 -8.16
CA GLN A 103 5.17 2.49 -6.82
C GLN A 103 4.56 3.85 -6.48
N ILE A 104 5.28 4.95 -6.77
CA ILE A 104 4.80 6.32 -6.52
C ILE A 104 3.56 6.61 -7.38
N ARG A 105 3.56 6.27 -8.67
CA ARG A 105 2.39 6.46 -9.54
C ARG A 105 1.18 5.68 -9.04
N GLN A 106 1.36 4.41 -8.65
CA GLN A 106 0.30 3.58 -8.08
C GLN A 106 -0.27 4.16 -6.78
N LEU A 107 0.57 4.74 -5.92
CA LEU A 107 0.13 5.46 -4.72
C LEU A 107 -0.67 6.72 -5.08
N HIS A 108 -0.20 7.48 -6.08
CA HIS A 108 -0.88 8.66 -6.56
C HIS A 108 -2.26 8.35 -7.17
N GLU A 109 -2.42 7.23 -7.87
CA GLU A 109 -3.71 6.77 -8.44
C GLU A 109 -4.78 6.58 -7.35
N VAL A 110 -4.38 6.11 -6.15
CA VAL A 110 -5.30 5.94 -5.02
C VAL A 110 -5.39 7.16 -4.10
N GLY A 111 -4.74 8.27 -4.51
CA GLY A 111 -4.84 9.56 -3.82
C GLY A 111 -3.87 9.77 -2.66
N ILE A 112 -2.86 8.91 -2.52
CA ILE A 112 -1.79 9.09 -1.52
C ILE A 112 -0.71 9.98 -2.13
N ARG A 113 -0.53 11.17 -1.54
CA ARG A 113 0.42 12.20 -2.00
C ARG A 113 1.56 12.44 -1.01
N GLU A 114 1.35 12.18 0.26
CA GLU A 114 2.38 12.29 1.30
C GLU A 114 3.27 11.05 1.26
N ILE A 115 4.40 11.12 0.58
CA ILE A 115 5.29 9.98 0.33
C ILE A 115 6.70 10.31 0.83
N TYR A 116 7.21 9.49 1.73
CA TYR A 116 8.56 9.54 2.27
C TYR A 116 9.41 8.44 1.64
N VAL A 117 10.52 8.82 1.02
CA VAL A 117 11.48 7.85 0.48
C VAL A 117 12.71 7.84 1.36
N VAL A 118 12.95 6.74 2.07
CA VAL A 118 14.14 6.59 2.89
C VAL A 118 15.29 6.12 2.02
N VAL A 119 16.27 6.99 1.81
CA VAL A 119 17.41 6.78 0.91
C VAL A 119 18.73 6.62 1.68
N GLY A 120 19.74 6.02 1.08
CA GLY A 120 21.07 5.84 1.66
C GLY A 120 22.10 5.70 0.56
N PHE A 121 22.26 4.48 0.05
CA PHE A 121 23.15 4.20 -1.07
C PHE A 121 22.74 5.00 -2.32
N MET A 122 23.67 5.74 -2.91
CA MET A 122 23.45 6.59 -4.10
C MET A 122 22.25 7.52 -3.96
N LYS A 123 22.04 8.11 -2.78
CA LYS A 123 20.89 8.99 -2.47
C LYS A 123 20.67 10.10 -3.48
N GLU A 124 21.75 10.63 -4.08
CA GLU A 124 21.72 11.71 -5.07
C GLU A 124 20.94 11.31 -6.35
N ARG A 125 20.91 10.01 -6.64
CA ARG A 125 20.16 9.48 -7.79
C ARG A 125 18.65 9.55 -7.61
N TYR A 126 18.16 9.76 -6.39
CA TYR A 126 16.74 9.86 -6.07
C TYR A 126 16.23 11.31 -5.98
N GLU A 127 17.13 12.32 -6.05
CA GLU A 127 16.76 13.73 -5.83
C GLU A 127 15.70 14.23 -6.82
N TYR A 128 15.72 13.77 -8.07
CA TYR A 128 14.74 14.14 -9.09
C TYR A 128 13.29 13.76 -8.69
N LEU A 129 13.12 12.76 -7.82
CA LEU A 129 11.79 12.36 -7.36
C LEU A 129 11.08 13.46 -6.56
N ILE A 130 11.84 14.38 -5.96
CA ILE A 130 11.28 15.53 -5.25
C ILE A 130 10.52 16.42 -6.24
N ASP A 131 11.18 16.79 -7.34
CA ASP A 131 10.62 17.70 -8.33
C ASP A 131 9.54 17.06 -9.19
N GLU A 132 9.74 15.81 -9.58
CA GLU A 132 8.82 15.12 -10.50
C GLU A 132 7.58 14.55 -9.81
N PHE A 133 7.71 14.10 -8.57
CA PHE A 133 6.64 13.36 -7.86
C PHE A 133 6.21 14.01 -6.55
N GLY A 134 6.90 15.04 -6.08
CA GLY A 134 6.59 15.73 -4.83
C GLY A 134 6.83 14.87 -3.57
N VAL A 135 7.78 13.95 -3.61
CA VAL A 135 8.14 13.11 -2.47
C VAL A 135 9.11 13.81 -1.52
N GLU A 136 9.18 13.36 -0.28
CA GLU A 136 10.17 13.79 0.69
C GLU A 136 11.27 12.73 0.85
N LEU A 137 12.53 13.10 0.67
CA LEU A 137 13.67 12.20 0.89
C LEU A 137 14.14 12.28 2.33
N VAL A 138 14.24 11.11 2.97
CA VAL A 138 14.79 10.96 4.33
C VAL A 138 16.09 10.17 4.24
N VAL A 139 17.21 10.80 4.60
CA VAL A 139 18.53 10.15 4.50
C VAL A 139 18.77 9.24 5.70
N ASN A 140 19.11 7.97 5.41
CA ASN A 140 19.67 7.05 6.38
C ASN A 140 21.20 7.04 6.26
N PRO A 141 21.95 7.68 7.16
CA PRO A 141 23.41 7.68 7.10
C PRO A 141 24.05 6.35 7.48
N ASP A 142 23.32 5.52 8.19
CA ASP A 142 23.80 4.23 8.71
C ASP A 142 23.40 3.03 7.81
N TYR A 143 23.04 3.28 6.57
CA TYR A 143 22.49 2.26 5.66
C TYR A 143 23.42 1.05 5.45
N MET A 144 24.74 1.20 5.61
CA MET A 144 25.68 0.12 5.46
C MET A 144 25.80 -0.80 6.68
N THR A 145 25.46 -0.27 7.86
CA THR A 145 25.69 -0.97 9.15
C THR A 145 24.39 -1.40 9.82
N LYS A 146 23.27 -0.79 9.43
CA LYS A 146 21.96 -1.04 10.03
C LYS A 146 20.94 -1.50 9.00
N ASN A 147 19.96 -2.26 9.45
CA ASN A 147 18.92 -2.86 8.62
C ASN A 147 17.72 -1.93 8.38
N ASN A 148 16.70 -2.44 7.67
CA ASN A 148 15.48 -1.72 7.35
C ASN A 148 14.72 -1.20 8.58
N LEU A 149 14.81 -1.87 9.74
CA LEU A 149 14.15 -1.39 10.96
C LEU A 149 14.70 -0.03 11.39
N HIS A 150 16.01 0.20 11.21
CA HIS A 150 16.58 1.52 11.45
C HIS A 150 16.04 2.55 10.45
N SER A 151 15.93 2.22 9.16
CA SER A 151 15.30 3.09 8.17
C SER A 151 13.87 3.47 8.58
N VAL A 152 13.07 2.52 9.04
CA VAL A 152 11.70 2.77 9.56
C VAL A 152 11.75 3.68 10.79
N SER A 153 12.73 3.52 11.68
CA SER A 153 12.85 4.34 12.89
C SER A 153 13.09 5.84 12.60
N LEU A 154 13.72 6.16 11.48
CA LEU A 154 13.96 7.56 11.06
C LEU A 154 12.66 8.28 10.68
N VAL A 155 11.68 7.52 10.22
CA VAL A 155 10.35 8.03 9.82
C VAL A 155 9.25 7.68 10.81
N ARG A 156 9.61 7.34 12.07
CA ARG A 156 8.66 6.87 13.09
C ARG A 156 7.46 7.78 13.33
N ARG A 157 7.58 9.08 13.07
CA ARG A 157 6.51 10.06 13.23
C ARG A 157 5.44 9.96 12.15
N HIS A 158 5.73 9.24 11.05
CA HIS A 158 4.90 9.11 9.88
C HIS A 158 4.34 7.69 9.71
N LEU A 159 4.49 6.81 10.70
CA LEU A 159 4.07 5.41 10.62
C LEU A 159 2.56 5.20 10.77
N GLU A 160 1.87 6.16 11.37
CA GLU A 160 0.43 6.04 11.58
C GLU A 160 -0.34 6.12 10.26
N ASN A 161 -1.20 5.14 10.00
CA ASN A 161 -1.99 5.03 8.77
C ASN A 161 -1.12 5.18 7.50
N ALA A 162 -0.05 4.39 7.42
CA ALA A 162 0.91 4.44 6.33
C ALA A 162 1.08 3.08 5.65
N TYR A 163 1.31 3.11 4.34
CA TYR A 163 1.93 2.00 3.63
C TYR A 163 3.44 2.01 3.87
N ILE A 164 4.03 0.86 4.16
CA ILE A 164 5.48 0.69 4.25
C ILE A 164 5.89 -0.30 3.17
N ILE A 165 6.72 0.15 2.24
CA ILE A 165 6.97 -0.53 0.98
C ILE A 165 8.49 -0.65 0.76
N PRO A 166 9.05 -1.83 0.48
CA PRO A 166 10.41 -1.93 -0.05
C PRO A 166 10.45 -1.48 -1.51
N CYS A 167 11.50 -0.75 -1.90
CA CYS A 167 11.62 -0.16 -3.24
C CYS A 167 11.83 -1.17 -4.39
N ASP A 168 12.05 -2.44 -4.07
CA ASP A 168 12.39 -3.51 -5.02
C ASP A 168 11.21 -4.42 -5.37
N ILE A 169 10.01 -3.96 -5.18
CA ILE A 169 8.78 -4.69 -5.54
C ILE A 169 8.18 -4.09 -6.82
N TRP A 170 7.88 -4.95 -7.77
CA TRP A 170 7.06 -4.65 -8.95
C TRP A 170 5.68 -5.26 -8.79
N CYS A 171 4.65 -4.45 -8.96
CA CYS A 171 3.27 -4.91 -9.03
C CYS A 171 2.68 -4.51 -10.39
N ASP A 172 2.25 -5.51 -11.18
CA ASP A 172 1.58 -5.27 -12.47
C ASP A 172 0.26 -4.52 -12.28
N ARG A 173 -0.55 -4.97 -11.33
CA ARG A 173 -1.77 -4.29 -10.91
C ARG A 173 -1.50 -3.48 -9.66
N ASN A 174 -2.17 -2.34 -9.52
CA ASN A 174 -2.06 -1.52 -8.33
C ASN A 174 -2.49 -2.29 -7.08
N PRO A 175 -1.58 -2.56 -6.11
CA PRO A 175 -1.91 -3.28 -4.89
C PRO A 175 -2.47 -2.39 -3.79
N PHE A 176 -2.41 -1.06 -3.99
CA PHE A 176 -2.83 -0.08 -3.00
C PHE A 176 -4.30 0.26 -3.16
N ASP A 177 -4.91 0.69 -2.07
CA ASP A 177 -6.29 1.10 -2.05
C ASP A 177 -6.47 2.37 -1.22
N ARG A 178 -7.49 3.15 -1.56
CA ARG A 178 -7.86 4.34 -0.82
C ARG A 178 -8.43 4.01 0.56
N TYR A 179 -9.12 2.87 0.67
CA TYR A 179 -9.81 2.45 1.88
C TYR A 179 -9.21 1.17 2.43
N GLU A 180 -8.44 1.27 3.52
CA GLU A 180 -7.95 0.13 4.28
C GLU A 180 -8.46 0.23 5.71
N SER A 181 -9.11 -0.82 6.18
CA SER A 181 -9.73 -0.83 7.50
C SER A 181 -8.99 -1.64 8.56
N TYR A 182 -7.96 -2.36 8.13
CA TYR A 182 -7.09 -3.15 9.02
C TYR A 182 -5.68 -3.27 8.42
N SER A 183 -4.71 -3.54 9.28
CA SER A 183 -3.34 -3.78 8.84
C SER A 183 -3.23 -5.13 8.12
N TRP A 184 -2.53 -5.16 7.01
CA TRP A 184 -2.25 -6.35 6.25
C TRP A 184 -0.80 -6.38 5.79
N TYR A 185 -0.34 -7.54 5.39
CA TYR A 185 0.99 -7.75 4.84
C TYR A 185 0.87 -8.50 3.50
N MET A 186 1.51 -7.95 2.47
CA MET A 186 1.57 -8.61 1.18
C MET A 186 2.65 -9.69 1.20
N ALA A 187 2.25 -10.92 0.93
CA ALA A 187 3.15 -12.06 0.81
C ALA A 187 2.92 -12.77 -0.52
N VAL A 188 3.99 -13.33 -1.06
CA VAL A 188 3.89 -14.22 -2.23
C VAL A 188 3.42 -15.58 -1.73
N SER A 189 2.26 -16.03 -2.19
CA SER A 189 1.72 -17.34 -1.83
C SER A 189 2.45 -18.51 -2.48
N TYR A 190 3.33 -18.23 -3.44
CA TYR A 190 4.00 -19.23 -4.22
C TYR A 190 5.38 -18.76 -4.68
N THR A 191 6.41 -19.40 -4.19
CA THR A 191 7.78 -19.22 -4.69
C THR A 191 8.20 -20.50 -5.39
N HIS A 192 8.29 -20.49 -6.71
CA HIS A 192 9.11 -21.45 -7.43
C HIS A 192 10.56 -21.02 -7.30
N LEU A 193 11.24 -21.56 -6.32
CA LEU A 193 12.68 -21.63 -6.28
C LEU A 193 13.08 -23.05 -6.64
N THR A 194 13.02 -23.39 -7.90
CA THR A 194 13.95 -24.35 -8.45
C THR A 194 15.16 -23.58 -8.90
N LEU A 195 16.08 -23.36 -7.99
CA LEU A 195 17.46 -23.12 -8.37
C LEU A 195 18.05 -24.50 -8.70
N PRO A 196 18.71 -24.63 -9.86
CA PRO A 196 19.46 -25.82 -10.19
C PRO A 196 20.61 -26.07 -9.21
#